data_ef47901de3ff71a710f482059841c12d
#
_entry.id   ef47901de3ff71a710f482059841c12d
#
_cell.length_a   1.000
_cell.length_b   1.000
_cell.length_c   1.000
_cell.angle_alpha   90.00
_cell.angle_beta   90.00
_cell.angle_gamma   90.00
#
_symmetry.space_group_name_H-M   'P 1'
#
loop_
_entity.id
_entity.type
_entity.pdbx_description
1 polymer ?
#
loop_
_entity_poly.entity_id
_entity_poly.type
_entity_poly.pdbx_seq_one_letter_code
_entity_poly.pdbx_strand_id
1 'polypeptide(L)'
;MFDEVPDAAVVAAIGDSARAENAACARRPAAIAELYERRQIPVEDGKGRELWRIDPWEAVAAEVAAAQGITAAAAGAQLHSAICLHDRLPKVAALFATGAISYRTVRMIVARTFLALEPDILAAIDSELAETLTAWGPLSFAKIEQAGSMSATSTAAPPAPSGPGCIAAQTHPAPRTGGSVPAIPPPASAAQPGLDG
;
A
#
# COMPACT_ATOMS: atom_id res chain seq x y z
N MET A 1 12.98 -38.19 3.64
CA MET A 1 12.45 -37.30 4.70
C MET A 1 10.94 -37.51 4.92
N PHE A 2 10.20 -37.98 3.93
CA PHE A 2 8.72 -38.16 4.01
C PHE A 2 8.27 -39.60 3.65
N ASP A 3 9.21 -40.57 3.58
CA ASP A 3 8.96 -41.91 3.00
C ASP A 3 7.93 -42.80 3.76
N GLU A 4 7.63 -42.47 5.02
CA GLU A 4 6.66 -43.22 5.85
C GLU A 4 5.53 -42.32 6.38
N VAL A 5 5.39 -41.09 5.84
CA VAL A 5 4.41 -40.11 6.30
C VAL A 5 3.16 -40.18 5.42
N PRO A 6 1.94 -40.24 5.99
CA PRO A 6 0.72 -40.23 5.21
C PRO A 6 0.56 -38.94 4.40
N ASP A 7 0.01 -39.01 3.18
CA ASP A 7 -0.17 -37.85 2.29
C ASP A 7 -0.88 -36.68 3.00
N ALA A 8 -1.85 -36.94 3.84
CA ALA A 8 -2.55 -35.92 4.62
C ALA A 8 -1.59 -35.12 5.54
N ALA A 9 -0.60 -35.78 6.14
CA ALA A 9 0.38 -35.10 6.98
C ALA A 9 1.39 -34.31 6.14
N VAL A 10 1.71 -34.78 4.93
CA VAL A 10 2.55 -34.01 3.98
C VAL A 10 1.82 -32.73 3.55
N VAL A 11 0.54 -32.82 3.22
CA VAL A 11 -0.30 -31.66 2.86
C VAL A 11 -0.40 -30.68 4.05
N ALA A 12 -0.60 -31.19 5.27
CA ALA A 12 -0.61 -30.35 6.47
C ALA A 12 0.74 -29.62 6.65
N ALA A 13 1.86 -30.31 6.48
CA ALA A 13 3.19 -29.69 6.57
C ALA A 13 3.41 -28.58 5.53
N ILE A 14 2.88 -28.73 4.30
CA ILE A 14 2.90 -27.68 3.29
C ILE A 14 2.13 -26.44 3.77
N GLY A 15 0.93 -26.63 4.32
CA GLY A 15 0.11 -25.54 4.86
C GLY A 15 0.77 -24.83 6.06
N ASP A 16 1.39 -25.60 6.96
CA ASP A 16 2.11 -25.08 8.12
C ASP A 16 3.34 -24.28 7.69
N SER A 17 4.09 -24.77 6.72
CA SER A 17 5.22 -24.05 6.14
C SER A 17 4.80 -22.72 5.53
N ALA A 18 3.73 -22.72 4.74
CA ALA A 18 3.20 -21.49 4.13
C ALA A 18 2.75 -20.47 5.19
N ARG A 19 2.11 -20.92 6.28
CA ARG A 19 1.75 -20.06 7.41
C ARG A 19 2.98 -19.48 8.11
N ALA A 20 3.98 -20.31 8.35
CA ALA A 20 5.23 -19.86 8.96
C ALA A 20 5.97 -18.83 8.10
N GLU A 21 6.02 -19.03 6.79
CA GLU A 21 6.58 -18.06 5.84
C GLU A 21 5.83 -16.73 5.87
N ASN A 22 4.49 -16.76 5.85
CA ASN A 22 3.66 -15.56 5.92
C ASN A 22 3.89 -14.80 7.23
N ALA A 23 3.89 -15.50 8.38
CA ALA A 23 4.16 -14.90 9.69
C ALA A 23 5.57 -14.31 9.77
N ALA A 24 6.57 -15.00 9.21
CA ALA A 24 7.92 -14.46 9.11
C ALA A 24 7.98 -13.20 8.22
N CYS A 25 7.24 -13.19 7.10
CA CYS A 25 7.14 -12.06 6.20
C CYS A 25 6.48 -10.84 6.88
N ALA A 26 5.51 -11.05 7.77
CA ALA A 26 4.81 -9.98 8.48
C ALA A 26 5.70 -9.14 9.40
N ARG A 27 6.81 -9.70 9.88
CA ARG A 27 7.78 -8.97 10.72
C ARG A 27 8.44 -7.81 9.99
N ARG A 28 8.63 -7.94 8.69
CA ARG A 28 9.30 -6.91 7.88
C ARG A 28 8.50 -5.61 7.79
N PRO A 29 7.24 -5.57 7.33
CA PRO A 29 6.46 -4.33 7.35
C PRO A 29 6.27 -3.77 8.77
N ALA A 30 6.15 -4.60 9.80
CA ALA A 30 6.12 -4.11 11.18
C ALA A 30 7.41 -3.36 11.56
N ALA A 31 8.58 -3.92 11.22
CA ALA A 31 9.86 -3.24 11.46
C ALA A 31 10.04 -1.97 10.63
N ILE A 32 9.52 -1.94 9.39
CA ILE A 32 9.56 -0.75 8.53
C ILE A 32 8.67 0.36 9.11
N ALA A 33 7.46 0.05 9.58
CA ALA A 33 6.58 1.03 10.22
C ALA A 33 7.23 1.62 11.48
N GLU A 34 7.76 0.77 12.35
CA GLU A 34 8.49 1.19 13.55
C GLU A 34 9.69 2.09 13.23
N LEU A 35 10.47 1.76 12.18
CA LEU A 35 11.58 2.60 11.75
C LEU A 35 11.09 3.98 11.30
N TYR A 36 9.99 4.00 10.54
CA TYR A 36 9.40 5.24 10.06
C TYR A 36 8.89 6.12 11.20
N GLU A 37 8.21 5.56 12.19
CA GLU A 37 7.77 6.29 13.38
C GLU A 37 8.94 6.92 14.14
N ARG A 38 10.00 6.16 14.35
CA ARG A 38 11.22 6.67 15.00
C ARG A 38 11.86 7.86 14.28
N ARG A 39 11.71 7.90 12.95
CA ARG A 39 12.25 9.01 12.13
C ARG A 39 11.31 10.23 12.08
N GLN A 40 10.04 10.05 12.46
CA GLN A 40 9.08 11.15 12.55
C GLN A 40 9.10 11.93 13.87
N ILE A 41 9.88 11.49 14.88
CA ILE A 41 9.93 12.16 16.18
C ILE A 41 10.28 13.64 15.95
N PRO A 42 9.43 14.60 16.42
CA PRO A 42 9.71 16.00 16.29
C PRO A 42 10.99 16.34 17.06
N VAL A 43 11.94 17.00 16.43
CA VAL A 43 13.04 17.64 17.16
C VAL A 43 12.40 18.77 17.97
N GLU A 44 12.29 18.59 19.28
CA GLU A 44 11.54 19.48 20.19
C GLU A 44 11.97 20.95 20.12
N ASP A 45 13.15 21.27 19.61
CA ASP A 45 13.71 22.61 19.60
C ASP A 45 13.65 23.36 18.25
N GLY A 46 13.05 22.81 17.22
CA GLY A 46 12.92 23.49 15.91
C GLY A 46 14.23 23.84 15.19
N LYS A 47 15.36 23.75 15.87
CA LYS A 47 16.68 24.18 15.39
C LYS A 47 17.42 23.18 14.48
N GLY A 48 16.87 21.97 14.31
CA GLY A 48 17.48 20.94 13.47
C GLY A 48 16.79 20.74 12.12
N ARG A 49 15.57 21.25 11.95
CA ARG A 49 14.76 21.00 10.76
C ARG A 49 15.32 21.65 9.49
N GLU A 50 16.00 22.77 9.65
CA GLU A 50 16.64 23.50 8.53
C GLU A 50 17.85 22.73 7.94
N LEU A 51 18.41 21.78 8.69
CA LEU A 51 19.54 20.96 8.26
C LEU A 51 19.10 19.62 7.62
N TRP A 52 17.85 19.21 7.79
CA TRP A 52 17.32 17.99 7.18
C TRP A 52 16.82 18.29 5.78
N ARG A 53 17.69 18.04 4.80
CA ARG A 53 17.39 18.20 3.37
C ARG A 53 16.66 17.00 2.76
N ILE A 54 16.41 15.94 3.54
CA ILE A 54 15.83 14.69 3.07
C ILE A 54 14.53 14.45 3.85
N ASP A 55 13.45 14.18 3.10
CA ASP A 55 12.17 13.76 3.67
C ASP A 55 12.36 12.44 4.46
N PRO A 56 11.80 12.30 5.68
CA PRO A 56 11.82 11.06 6.45
C PRO A 56 11.37 9.84 5.65
N TRP A 57 10.42 10.00 4.76
CA TRP A 57 9.98 8.94 3.84
C TRP A 57 11.11 8.47 2.93
N GLU A 58 11.78 9.39 2.27
CA GLU A 58 12.88 9.06 1.35
C GLU A 58 14.07 8.45 2.10
N ALA A 59 14.39 8.97 3.29
CA ALA A 59 15.45 8.45 4.13
C ALA A 59 15.18 7.00 4.53
N VAL A 60 13.98 6.70 5.04
CA VAL A 60 13.60 5.34 5.44
C VAL A 60 13.52 4.41 4.22
N ALA A 61 12.98 4.87 3.10
CA ALA A 61 12.96 4.07 1.86
C ALA A 61 14.38 3.71 1.38
N ALA A 62 15.34 4.63 1.49
CA ALA A 62 16.74 4.37 1.16
C ALA A 62 17.40 3.36 2.13
N GLU A 63 17.17 3.49 3.44
CA GLU A 63 17.66 2.55 4.45
C GLU A 63 17.10 1.14 4.22
N VAL A 64 15.79 1.04 3.96
CA VAL A 64 15.09 -0.23 3.66
C VAL A 64 15.60 -0.85 2.35
N ALA A 65 15.84 -0.02 1.32
CA ALA A 65 16.40 -0.46 0.05
C ALA A 65 17.80 -1.06 0.23
N ALA A 66 18.67 -0.37 0.98
CA ALA A 66 20.02 -0.82 1.28
C ALA A 66 20.02 -2.13 2.09
N ALA A 67 19.18 -2.21 3.13
CA ALA A 67 19.09 -3.39 3.98
C ALA A 67 18.62 -4.66 3.25
N GLN A 68 17.82 -4.51 2.18
CA GLN A 68 17.26 -5.63 1.41
C GLN A 68 17.92 -5.83 0.04
N GLY A 69 18.81 -4.96 -0.42
CA GLY A 69 19.38 -5.03 -1.75
C GLY A 69 18.34 -4.82 -2.87
N ILE A 70 17.34 -3.95 -2.64
CA ILE A 70 16.26 -3.66 -3.58
C ILE A 70 16.28 -2.20 -4.04
N THR A 71 15.47 -1.86 -5.04
CA THR A 71 15.36 -0.47 -5.51
C THR A 71 14.63 0.42 -4.49
N ALA A 72 14.92 1.73 -4.48
CA ALA A 72 14.22 2.70 -3.64
C ALA A 72 12.70 2.70 -3.92
N ALA A 73 12.28 2.53 -5.17
CA ALA A 73 10.86 2.42 -5.53
C ALA A 73 10.20 1.19 -4.92
N ALA A 74 10.87 0.03 -4.91
CA ALA A 74 10.37 -1.18 -4.26
C ALA A 74 10.31 -1.02 -2.73
N ALA A 75 11.29 -0.35 -2.13
CA ALA A 75 11.31 -0.04 -0.71
C ALA A 75 10.18 0.94 -0.34
N GLY A 76 9.96 1.99 -1.13
CA GLY A 76 8.83 2.92 -0.96
C GLY A 76 7.47 2.24 -1.01
N ALA A 77 7.29 1.28 -1.91
CA ALA A 77 6.06 0.47 -1.97
C ALA A 77 5.88 -0.42 -0.72
N GLN A 78 6.97 -0.94 -0.14
CA GLN A 78 6.93 -1.68 1.11
C GLN A 78 6.61 -0.76 2.30
N LEU A 79 7.23 0.42 2.34
CA LEU A 79 6.98 1.45 3.35
C LEU A 79 5.52 1.89 3.34
N HIS A 80 4.95 2.17 2.15
CA HIS A 80 3.53 2.47 2.01
C HIS A 80 2.64 1.36 2.60
N SER A 81 2.93 0.10 2.25
CA SER A 81 2.17 -1.04 2.78
C SER A 81 2.31 -1.19 4.29
N ALA A 82 3.51 -0.91 4.83
CA ALA A 82 3.80 -0.98 6.26
C ALA A 82 2.98 0.04 7.06
N ILE A 83 2.95 1.30 6.60
CA ILE A 83 2.19 2.38 7.22
C ILE A 83 0.67 2.12 7.11
N CYS A 84 0.20 1.66 5.94
CA CYS A 84 -1.21 1.30 5.80
C CYS A 84 -1.64 0.18 6.75
N LEU A 85 -0.81 -0.84 6.97
CA LEU A 85 -1.09 -1.90 7.94
C LEU A 85 -1.10 -1.39 9.37
N HIS A 86 -0.16 -0.51 9.71
CA HIS A 86 -0.01 0.03 11.04
C HIS A 86 -1.15 0.98 11.41
N ASP A 87 -1.42 1.98 10.57
CA ASP A 87 -2.31 3.09 10.90
C ASP A 87 -3.76 2.86 10.50
N ARG A 88 -3.98 2.09 9.42
CA ARG A 88 -5.29 2.02 8.76
C ARG A 88 -5.96 0.66 8.83
N LEU A 89 -5.17 -0.44 8.91
CA LEU A 89 -5.64 -1.81 8.80
C LEU A 89 -5.06 -2.71 9.91
N PRO A 90 -5.19 -2.36 11.21
CA PRO A 90 -4.56 -3.09 12.30
C PRO A 90 -5.09 -4.52 12.47
N LYS A 91 -6.36 -4.80 12.16
CA LYS A 91 -6.93 -6.15 12.23
C LYS A 91 -6.42 -7.06 11.11
N VAL A 92 -6.30 -6.53 9.89
CA VAL A 92 -5.64 -7.21 8.76
C VAL A 92 -4.16 -7.46 9.09
N ALA A 93 -3.47 -6.49 9.72
CA ALA A 93 -2.09 -6.66 10.18
C ALA A 93 -1.95 -7.80 11.20
N ALA A 94 -2.90 -7.91 12.14
CA ALA A 94 -2.94 -9.01 13.11
C ALA A 94 -3.09 -10.37 12.42
N LEU A 95 -3.98 -10.51 11.43
CA LEU A 95 -4.12 -11.74 10.63
C LEU A 95 -2.85 -12.07 9.86
N PHE A 96 -2.18 -11.07 9.31
CA PHE A 96 -0.91 -11.27 8.65
C PHE A 96 0.18 -11.74 9.61
N ALA A 97 0.24 -11.22 10.82
CA ALA A 97 1.17 -11.62 11.85
C ALA A 97 1.00 -13.08 12.29
N THR A 98 -0.22 -13.64 12.24
CA THR A 98 -0.46 -15.07 12.48
C THR A 98 -0.13 -15.96 11.28
N GLY A 99 0.17 -15.38 10.13
CA GLY A 99 0.41 -16.11 8.88
C GLY A 99 -0.86 -16.59 8.15
N ALA A 100 -2.04 -16.16 8.61
CA ALA A 100 -3.32 -16.56 8.01
C ALA A 100 -3.48 -16.03 6.57
N ILE A 101 -2.85 -14.91 6.25
CA ILE A 101 -2.86 -14.29 4.91
C ILE A 101 -1.44 -14.05 4.41
N SER A 102 -1.28 -14.04 3.08
CA SER A 102 0.01 -13.79 2.43
C SER A 102 0.30 -12.29 2.25
N TYR A 103 1.57 -11.93 2.08
CA TYR A 103 1.95 -10.55 1.73
C TYR A 103 1.33 -10.08 0.40
N ARG A 104 1.11 -10.98 -0.54
CA ARG A 104 0.39 -10.68 -1.78
C ARG A 104 -1.04 -10.24 -1.51
N THR A 105 -1.74 -10.92 -0.60
CA THR A 105 -3.08 -10.57 -0.14
C THR A 105 -3.09 -9.18 0.50
N VAL A 106 -2.15 -8.92 1.41
CA VAL A 106 -1.98 -7.61 2.05
C VAL A 106 -1.82 -6.49 1.01
N ARG A 107 -0.92 -6.65 0.05
CA ARG A 107 -0.70 -5.65 -1.00
C ARG A 107 -1.97 -5.35 -1.81
N MET A 108 -2.77 -6.36 -2.07
CA MET A 108 -4.03 -6.20 -2.79
C MET A 108 -5.06 -5.44 -1.94
N ILE A 109 -5.19 -5.77 -0.66
CA ILE A 109 -6.07 -5.06 0.27
C ILE A 109 -5.67 -3.58 0.34
N VAL A 110 -4.39 -3.28 0.57
CA VAL A 110 -3.86 -1.91 0.62
C VAL A 110 -4.19 -1.15 -0.67
N ALA A 111 -3.99 -1.77 -1.84
CA ALA A 111 -4.30 -1.12 -3.11
C ALA A 111 -5.81 -0.84 -3.30
N ARG A 112 -6.69 -1.71 -2.79
CA ARG A 112 -8.15 -1.54 -2.91
C ARG A 112 -8.72 -0.55 -1.91
N THR A 113 -8.11 -0.43 -0.72
CA THR A 113 -8.54 0.50 0.34
C THR A 113 -7.91 1.89 0.21
N PHE A 114 -7.06 2.12 -0.80
CA PHE A 114 -6.33 3.37 -0.97
C PHE A 114 -7.23 4.61 -1.03
N LEU A 115 -8.39 4.52 -1.69
CA LEU A 115 -9.34 5.62 -1.88
C LEU A 115 -10.26 5.88 -0.67
N ALA A 116 -10.32 4.97 0.30
CA ALA A 116 -11.08 5.19 1.52
C ALA A 116 -10.28 6.13 2.43
N LEU A 117 -10.76 7.35 2.63
CA LEU A 117 -10.05 8.38 3.40
C LEU A 117 -10.64 8.57 4.79
N GLU A 118 -11.94 8.29 4.96
CA GLU A 118 -12.66 8.51 6.22
C GLU A 118 -12.26 7.44 7.26
N PRO A 119 -11.80 7.83 8.46
CA PRO A 119 -11.34 6.89 9.49
C PRO A 119 -12.37 5.85 9.90
N ASP A 120 -13.64 6.25 10.06
CA ASP A 120 -14.73 5.36 10.47
C ASP A 120 -15.03 4.31 9.40
N ILE A 121 -14.98 4.71 8.12
CA ILE A 121 -15.14 3.80 6.98
C ILE A 121 -13.99 2.80 6.94
N LEU A 122 -12.76 3.26 7.15
CA LEU A 122 -11.57 2.40 7.19
C LEU A 122 -11.63 1.39 8.32
N ALA A 123 -12.04 1.80 9.52
CA ALA A 123 -12.20 0.90 10.66
C ALA A 123 -13.29 -0.17 10.41
N ALA A 124 -14.37 0.21 9.74
CA ALA A 124 -15.42 -0.74 9.33
C ALA A 124 -14.90 -1.74 8.28
N ILE A 125 -14.20 -1.25 7.26
CA ILE A 125 -13.58 -2.09 6.21
C ILE A 125 -12.56 -3.06 6.82
N ASP A 126 -11.68 -2.59 7.72
CA ASP A 126 -10.67 -3.44 8.38
C ASP A 126 -11.33 -4.57 9.17
N SER A 127 -12.43 -4.25 9.88
CA SER A 127 -13.20 -5.24 10.64
C SER A 127 -13.84 -6.28 9.73
N GLU A 128 -14.57 -5.86 8.71
CA GLU A 128 -15.26 -6.73 7.76
C GLU A 128 -14.28 -7.63 6.98
N LEU A 129 -13.15 -7.07 6.55
CA LEU A 129 -12.10 -7.84 5.87
C LEU A 129 -11.49 -8.88 6.80
N ALA A 130 -11.18 -8.53 8.04
CA ALA A 130 -10.59 -9.46 8.99
C ALA A 130 -11.53 -10.62 9.32
N GLU A 131 -12.81 -10.36 9.53
CA GLU A 131 -13.85 -11.38 9.75
C GLU A 131 -14.00 -12.29 8.53
N THR A 132 -14.12 -11.71 7.34
CA THR A 132 -14.28 -12.45 6.08
C THR A 132 -13.09 -13.36 5.80
N LEU A 133 -11.86 -12.82 5.93
CA LEU A 133 -10.62 -13.57 5.70
C LEU A 133 -10.45 -14.71 6.73
N THR A 134 -10.88 -14.50 7.97
CA THR A 134 -10.86 -15.54 9.01
C THR A 134 -11.87 -16.65 8.69
N ALA A 135 -13.08 -16.29 8.29
CA ALA A 135 -14.15 -17.25 7.99
C ALA A 135 -13.83 -18.11 6.75
N TRP A 136 -13.15 -17.55 5.77
CA TRP A 136 -12.88 -18.24 4.50
C TRP A 136 -11.62 -19.12 4.53
N GLY A 137 -10.73 -18.92 5.49
CA GLY A 137 -9.45 -19.66 5.57
C GLY A 137 -8.51 -19.35 4.40
N PRO A 138 -7.62 -20.28 4.00
CA PRO A 138 -6.68 -20.07 2.90
C PRO A 138 -7.41 -19.80 1.58
N LEU A 139 -7.26 -18.61 1.04
CA LEU A 139 -7.99 -18.15 -0.14
C LEU A 139 -7.14 -18.18 -1.40
N SER A 140 -7.77 -18.60 -2.50
CA SER A 140 -7.22 -18.33 -3.82
C SER A 140 -7.31 -16.83 -4.14
N PHE A 141 -6.36 -16.33 -4.95
CA PHE A 141 -6.32 -14.93 -5.38
C PHE A 141 -7.66 -14.42 -5.97
N ALA A 142 -8.32 -15.25 -6.78
CA ALA A 142 -9.61 -14.90 -7.39
C ALA A 142 -10.73 -14.64 -6.37
N LYS A 143 -10.78 -15.41 -5.28
CA LYS A 143 -11.76 -15.19 -4.20
C LYS A 143 -11.51 -13.90 -3.45
N ILE A 144 -10.26 -13.54 -3.23
CA ILE A 144 -9.90 -12.30 -2.55
C ILE A 144 -10.21 -11.07 -3.41
N GLU A 145 -9.98 -11.15 -4.73
CA GLU A 145 -10.39 -10.08 -5.66
C GLU A 145 -11.91 -9.86 -5.65
N GLN A 146 -12.67 -10.94 -5.61
CA GLN A 146 -14.13 -10.88 -5.55
C GLN A 146 -14.61 -10.22 -4.24
N ALA A 147 -14.01 -10.55 -3.09
CA ALA A 147 -14.33 -9.94 -1.80
C ALA A 147 -14.01 -8.44 -1.77
N GLY A 148 -12.85 -8.03 -2.26
CA GLY A 148 -12.47 -6.62 -2.33
C GLY A 148 -13.39 -5.77 -3.22
N SER A 149 -14.03 -6.39 -4.23
CA SER A 149 -15.02 -5.72 -5.07
C SER A 149 -16.38 -5.58 -4.37
N MET A 150 -16.74 -6.50 -3.49
CA MET A 150 -18.02 -6.46 -2.75
C MET A 150 -18.01 -5.39 -1.65
N SER A 151 -16.92 -5.22 -0.92
CA SER A 151 -16.80 -4.19 0.13
C SER A 151 -16.85 -2.77 -0.45
N ALA A 152 -16.31 -2.56 -1.65
CA ALA A 152 -16.39 -1.26 -2.34
C ALA A 152 -17.81 -0.88 -2.79
N THR A 153 -18.69 -1.85 -3.01
CA THR A 153 -20.07 -1.63 -3.44
C THR A 153 -21.04 -1.43 -2.26
N SER A 154 -20.71 -1.94 -1.07
CA SER A 154 -21.57 -1.81 0.13
C SER A 154 -21.57 -0.39 0.72
N THR A 155 -20.59 0.44 0.36
CA THR A 155 -20.48 1.83 0.84
C THR A 155 -21.19 2.85 -0.07
N ALA A 156 -21.86 2.39 -1.17
CA ALA A 156 -22.71 3.25 -1.96
C ALA A 156 -23.98 3.58 -1.17
N ALA A 157 -24.14 4.84 -0.78
CA ALA A 157 -25.34 5.38 -0.12
C ALA A 157 -26.61 4.99 -0.88
N PRO A 158 -27.73 4.74 -0.17
CA PRO A 158 -28.99 4.42 -0.84
C PRO A 158 -29.40 5.56 -1.78
N PRO A 159 -29.96 5.24 -2.96
CA PRO A 159 -30.41 6.29 -3.89
C PRO A 159 -31.45 7.15 -3.22
N ALA A 160 -31.24 8.45 -3.28
CA ALA A 160 -32.21 9.44 -2.82
C ALA A 160 -33.55 9.23 -3.53
N PRO A 161 -34.70 9.42 -2.86
CA PRO A 161 -36.00 9.23 -3.47
C PRO A 161 -36.19 10.24 -4.59
N SER A 162 -36.54 9.74 -5.78
CA SER A 162 -36.87 10.52 -6.96
C SER A 162 -38.10 11.38 -6.71
N GLY A 163 -37.92 12.68 -6.49
CA GLY A 163 -38.99 13.66 -6.56
C GLY A 163 -39.14 14.20 -7.99
N PRO A 164 -40.35 14.46 -8.50
CA PRO A 164 -40.55 14.93 -9.86
C PRO A 164 -40.33 16.41 -9.99
N GLY A 165 -39.60 16.83 -11.00
CA GLY A 165 -39.78 18.12 -11.64
C GLY A 165 -38.74 19.18 -11.33
N CYS A 166 -37.90 19.49 -12.30
CA CYS A 166 -37.94 20.77 -13.05
C CYS A 166 -36.80 20.78 -14.09
N ILE A 167 -37.22 20.91 -15.31
CA ILE A 167 -36.39 21.14 -16.50
C ILE A 167 -35.84 22.56 -16.43
N ALA A 168 -34.55 22.75 -16.47
CA ALA A 168 -33.95 23.99 -16.92
C ALA A 168 -32.66 23.68 -17.68
N ALA A 169 -32.73 23.88 -18.98
CA ALA A 169 -31.63 23.85 -19.91
C ALA A 169 -30.63 24.94 -19.54
N GLN A 170 -29.37 24.59 -19.32
CA GLN A 170 -28.27 25.53 -19.39
C GLN A 170 -27.20 25.01 -20.37
N THR A 171 -27.20 25.71 -21.49
CA THR A 171 -26.21 25.64 -22.56
C THR A 171 -24.85 26.08 -22.05
N HIS A 172 -23.89 25.19 -22.02
CA HIS A 172 -22.48 25.54 -21.81
C HIS A 172 -21.80 25.80 -23.16
N PRO A 173 -21.06 26.90 -23.32
CA PRO A 173 -20.27 27.15 -24.51
C PRO A 173 -18.98 26.34 -24.47
N ALA A 174 -18.57 25.85 -25.63
CA ALA A 174 -17.37 25.06 -25.86
C ALA A 174 -16.08 25.83 -25.50
N PRO A 175 -15.02 25.15 -24.98
CA PRO A 175 -13.72 25.78 -24.76
C PRO A 175 -12.98 25.98 -26.08
N ARG A 176 -12.47 27.19 -26.24
CA ARG A 176 -11.62 27.61 -27.35
C ARG A 176 -10.27 26.92 -27.30
N THR A 177 -9.90 26.24 -28.36
CA THR A 177 -8.54 25.80 -28.70
C THR A 177 -7.67 27.02 -29.02
N GLY A 178 -6.47 27.08 -28.47
CA GLY A 178 -5.42 28.00 -28.90
C GLY A 178 -4.54 28.49 -27.76
N GLY A 179 -3.48 27.73 -27.46
CA GLY A 179 -2.37 28.16 -26.64
C GLY A 179 -1.13 27.37 -27.00
N SER A 180 -0.29 27.96 -27.87
CA SER A 180 1.02 27.41 -28.24
C SER A 180 1.89 27.26 -27.00
N VAL A 181 2.42 26.06 -26.80
CA VAL A 181 3.45 25.75 -25.82
C VAL A 181 4.80 26.22 -26.38
N PRO A 182 5.59 27.07 -25.66
CA PRO A 182 6.93 27.42 -26.12
C PRO A 182 7.89 26.22 -25.98
N ALA A 183 8.68 25.99 -27.04
CA ALA A 183 9.69 24.96 -27.09
C ALA A 183 10.83 25.25 -26.09
N ILE A 184 11.21 24.24 -25.30
CA ILE A 184 12.37 24.28 -24.41
C ILE A 184 13.61 24.05 -25.28
N PRO A 185 14.65 24.93 -25.21
CA PRO A 185 15.89 24.72 -25.94
C PRO A 185 16.71 23.57 -25.31
N PRO A 186 17.50 22.82 -26.12
CA PRO A 186 18.34 21.74 -25.62
C PRO A 186 19.51 22.29 -24.76
N PRO A 187 20.02 21.50 -23.78
CA PRO A 187 21.11 21.92 -22.93
C PRO A 187 22.40 22.03 -23.75
N ALA A 188 23.16 23.09 -23.47
CA ALA A 188 24.44 23.35 -24.07
C ALA A 188 25.45 22.23 -23.78
N SER A 189 26.08 21.73 -24.82
CA SER A 189 27.16 20.75 -24.78
C SER A 189 28.34 21.32 -23.96
N ALA A 190 28.65 20.66 -22.83
CA ALA A 190 29.86 20.98 -22.05
C ALA A 190 31.10 20.54 -22.85
N ALA A 191 31.94 21.51 -23.19
CA ALA A 191 33.24 21.30 -23.78
C ALA A 191 34.15 20.49 -22.86
N GLN A 192 34.73 19.42 -23.35
CA GLN A 192 35.78 18.66 -22.66
C GLN A 192 37.08 19.50 -22.68
N PRO A 193 37.79 19.65 -21.56
CA PRO A 193 39.15 20.18 -21.57
C PRO A 193 40.09 19.11 -22.06
N GLY A 194 40.91 19.50 -23.06
CA GLY A 194 41.95 18.67 -23.67
C GLY A 194 43.01 18.27 -22.65
N LEU A 195 43.43 17.02 -22.75
CA LEU A 195 44.65 16.48 -22.17
C LEU A 195 45.77 16.70 -23.21
N ASP A 196 46.63 17.66 -22.95
CA ASP A 196 47.96 17.76 -23.55
C ASP A 196 48.96 17.98 -22.42
N GLY A 197 49.99 17.11 -22.37
CA GLY A 197 51.21 17.25 -21.56
C GLY A 197 51.56 16.00 -20.78
#